data_88140838814c9c4f3d0ab65655da08dd
#
_entry.id   88140838814c9c4f3d0ab65655da08dd
#
_cell.length_a   1.000
_cell.length_b   1.000
_cell.length_c   1.000
_cell.angle_alpha   90.00
_cell.angle_beta   90.00
_cell.angle_gamma   90.00
#
_symmetry.space_group_name_H-M   'P 1'
#
loop_
_entity.id
_entity.type
_entity.pdbx_description
1 polymer ?
#
loop_
_entity_poly.entity_id
_entity_poly.type
_entity_poly.pdbx_seq_one_letter_code
_entity_poly.pdbx_strand_id
1 'polypeptide(L)'
;MKSKIFFLAVSALIFTQCASQKKSTNVKMPTTSSETVNSTYPTEKPEKGAVRLVEKQNIFSEENKLNITFVKTIEDSRCPMNARCITAGFATVEVEVMSLHSRPRKFTISTQENKNSFVFQGKKFTLTNIYPSNSTDISFEDLKGKY
;
A
#
# COMPACT_ATOMS: atom_id res chain seq x y z
N MET A 1 -25.42 -36.77 -62.44
CA MET A 1 -26.57 -35.99 -62.93
C MET A 1 -26.91 -34.94 -61.91
N LYS A 2 -26.97 -33.65 -62.34
CA LYS A 2 -27.56 -32.46 -61.67
C LYS A 2 -26.77 -31.94 -60.46
N SER A 3 -25.81 -31.04 -60.58
CA SER A 3 -25.94 -29.61 -60.92
C SER A 3 -26.97 -28.86 -60.07
N LYS A 4 -26.44 -27.91 -59.25
CA LYS A 4 -27.05 -26.57 -59.03
C LYS A 4 -26.17 -25.82 -58.00
N ILE A 5 -25.38 -24.85 -58.42
CA ILE A 5 -25.56 -23.40 -58.43
C ILE A 5 -25.49 -22.76 -57.06
N PHE A 6 -24.33 -22.25 -56.76
CA PHE A 6 -23.89 -20.86 -56.57
C PHE A 6 -24.93 -19.89 -56.04
N PHE A 7 -24.71 -19.42 -54.82
CA PHE A 7 -25.03 -18.04 -54.47
C PHE A 7 -23.89 -17.44 -53.64
N LEU A 8 -23.15 -16.59 -54.27
CA LEU A 8 -22.23 -15.63 -53.68
C LEU A 8 -23.05 -14.55 -52.96
N ALA A 9 -22.96 -14.45 -51.67
CA ALA A 9 -23.34 -13.26 -50.94
C ALA A 9 -22.08 -12.56 -50.43
N VAL A 10 -21.69 -11.54 -51.19
CA VAL A 10 -20.65 -10.58 -50.81
C VAL A 10 -21.24 -9.68 -49.73
N SER A 11 -20.91 -9.93 -48.48
CA SER A 11 -21.23 -9.03 -47.39
C SER A 11 -20.05 -8.07 -47.19
N ALA A 12 -20.22 -6.83 -47.63
CA ALA A 12 -19.29 -5.74 -47.42
C ALA A 12 -19.30 -5.35 -45.93
N LEU A 13 -18.26 -5.75 -45.21
CA LEU A 13 -17.98 -5.27 -43.87
C LEU A 13 -17.40 -3.87 -43.95
N ILE A 14 -18.20 -2.90 -43.60
CA ILE A 14 -17.80 -1.50 -43.46
C ILE A 14 -17.05 -1.42 -42.10
N PHE A 15 -15.71 -1.34 -42.19
CA PHE A 15 -14.86 -1.00 -41.04
C PHE A 15 -15.00 0.50 -40.76
N THR A 16 -15.81 0.87 -39.78
CA THR A 16 -15.74 2.22 -39.22
C THR A 16 -14.50 2.30 -38.33
N GLN A 17 -13.45 2.89 -38.87
CA GLN A 17 -12.26 3.27 -38.11
C GLN A 17 -12.61 4.41 -37.16
N CYS A 18 -12.73 4.11 -35.88
CA CYS A 18 -12.79 5.12 -34.85
C CYS A 18 -11.39 5.68 -34.63
N ALA A 19 -11.06 6.79 -35.27
CA ALA A 19 -9.84 7.54 -35.08
C ALA A 19 -9.89 8.19 -33.70
N SER A 20 -9.21 7.58 -32.71
CA SER A 20 -8.99 8.17 -31.39
C SER A 20 -7.98 9.30 -31.53
N GLN A 21 -8.45 10.52 -31.61
CA GLN A 21 -7.62 11.72 -31.51
C GLN A 21 -7.01 11.81 -30.13
N LYS A 22 -5.69 11.62 -30.04
CA LYS A 22 -4.89 12.00 -28.87
C LYS A 22 -4.88 13.53 -28.78
N LYS A 23 -5.82 14.09 -28.04
CA LYS A 23 -5.75 15.47 -27.61
C LYS A 23 -4.74 15.55 -26.47
N SER A 24 -3.52 15.95 -26.79
CA SER A 24 -2.52 16.34 -25.82
C SER A 24 -3.01 17.61 -25.12
N THR A 25 -3.67 17.44 -24.01
CA THR A 25 -3.94 18.53 -23.08
C THR A 25 -2.75 18.61 -22.14
N ASN A 26 -1.91 19.63 -22.35
CA ASN A 26 -0.94 20.08 -21.37
C ASN A 26 -1.73 20.50 -20.12
N VAL A 27 -1.93 19.56 -19.21
CA VAL A 27 -2.40 19.85 -17.86
C VAL A 27 -1.19 20.39 -17.09
N LYS A 28 -1.09 21.71 -17.07
CA LYS A 28 -0.26 22.44 -16.14
C LYS A 28 -0.65 21.96 -14.73
N MET A 29 0.23 21.20 -14.08
CA MET A 29 0.07 20.85 -12.68
C MET A 29 -0.20 22.11 -11.87
N PRO A 30 -1.27 22.16 -11.10
CA PRO A 30 -1.38 23.21 -10.09
C PRO A 30 -0.28 22.93 -9.08
N THR A 31 0.63 23.88 -8.94
CA THR A 31 1.54 23.97 -7.80
C THR A 31 0.66 24.16 -6.58
N THR A 32 0.25 23.10 -5.95
CA THR A 32 -0.44 23.14 -4.67
C THR A 32 0.58 23.57 -3.64
N SER A 33 0.36 24.72 -3.10
CA SER A 33 1.01 25.29 -1.94
C SER A 33 1.28 24.21 -0.92
N SER A 34 2.53 24.13 -0.49
CA SER A 34 2.93 23.34 0.67
C SER A 34 2.17 23.88 1.89
N GLU A 35 1.04 23.25 2.19
CA GLU A 35 0.55 23.27 3.56
C GLU A 35 1.62 22.62 4.41
N THR A 36 2.16 23.41 5.31
CA THR A 36 3.07 22.97 6.37
C THR A 36 2.27 22.09 7.31
N VAL A 37 2.03 20.85 6.92
CA VAL A 37 1.58 19.82 7.84
C VAL A 37 2.76 19.62 8.78
N ASN A 38 2.61 19.99 10.05
CA ASN A 38 3.53 19.61 11.12
C ASN A 38 3.66 18.09 11.08
N SER A 39 4.69 17.64 10.36
CA SER A 39 4.92 16.21 10.14
C SER A 39 5.42 15.61 11.44
N THR A 40 4.55 14.87 12.11
CA THR A 40 4.88 14.01 13.26
C THR A 40 5.76 12.83 12.83
N TYR A 41 6.10 12.76 11.55
CA TYR A 41 6.97 11.72 10.99
C TYR A 41 8.43 12.14 11.05
N PRO A 42 9.34 11.25 11.48
CA PRO A 42 10.76 11.55 11.42
C PRO A 42 11.18 11.76 9.97
N THR A 43 11.92 12.84 9.74
CA THR A 43 12.46 13.21 8.41
C THR A 43 13.60 12.28 7.99
N GLU A 44 14.10 11.46 8.91
CA GLU A 44 15.22 10.57 8.64
C GLU A 44 14.87 9.51 7.60
N LYS A 45 15.79 9.30 6.67
CA LYS A 45 15.70 8.25 5.66
C LYS A 45 15.70 6.88 6.36
N PRO A 46 14.82 5.95 5.96
CA PRO A 46 14.87 4.60 6.49
C PRO A 46 16.24 3.97 6.35
N GLU A 47 16.62 3.14 7.31
CA GLU A 47 17.85 2.34 7.23
C GLU A 47 17.85 1.48 5.96
N LYS A 48 19.06 1.06 5.54
CA LYS A 48 19.22 0.23 4.34
C LYS A 48 18.41 -1.05 4.48
N GLY A 49 17.50 -1.29 3.54
CA GLY A 49 16.58 -2.44 3.55
C GLY A 49 15.28 -2.21 4.31
N ALA A 50 15.13 -1.08 5.02
CA ALA A 50 13.86 -0.70 5.62
C ALA A 50 13.01 0.13 4.64
N VAL A 51 11.70 -0.08 4.70
CA VAL A 51 10.72 0.63 3.88
C VAL A 51 9.69 1.24 4.81
N ARG A 52 9.33 2.49 4.54
CA ARG A 52 8.24 3.17 5.21
C ARG A 52 6.97 3.04 4.38
N LEU A 53 5.89 2.67 5.03
CA LEU A 53 4.55 2.55 4.44
C LEU A 53 3.57 3.37 5.26
N VAL A 54 2.58 3.95 4.60
CA VAL A 54 1.39 4.51 5.25
C VAL A 54 0.22 3.53 5.10
N GLU A 55 -0.79 3.65 5.96
CA GLU A 55 -1.96 2.78 5.87
C GLU A 55 -2.57 2.80 4.47
N LYS A 56 -2.97 1.61 4.02
CA LYS A 56 -3.52 1.32 2.68
C LYS A 56 -2.52 1.48 1.53
N GLN A 57 -1.28 1.83 1.81
CA GLN A 57 -0.25 1.89 0.78
C GLN A 57 0.21 0.49 0.40
N ASN A 58 0.32 0.26 -0.89
CA ASN A 58 0.97 -0.91 -1.49
C ASN A 58 2.28 -0.48 -2.13
N ILE A 59 3.31 -1.29 -1.95
CA ILE A 59 4.58 -1.15 -2.66
C ILE A 59 4.99 -2.47 -3.29
N PHE A 60 5.71 -2.38 -4.38
CA PHE A 60 6.39 -3.52 -4.97
C PHE A 60 7.88 -3.49 -4.62
N SER A 61 8.36 -4.53 -3.93
CA SER A 61 9.78 -4.71 -3.64
C SER A 61 10.45 -5.41 -4.81
N GLU A 62 11.22 -4.68 -5.59
CA GLU A 62 11.97 -5.23 -6.73
C GLU A 62 12.96 -6.31 -6.30
N GLU A 63 13.65 -6.09 -5.17
CA GLU A 63 14.62 -7.03 -4.62
C GLU A 63 13.98 -8.36 -4.25
N ASN A 64 12.80 -8.32 -3.66
CA ASN A 64 12.11 -9.50 -3.15
C ASN A 64 11.06 -10.05 -4.11
N LYS A 65 10.69 -9.31 -5.17
CA LYS A 65 9.60 -9.60 -6.11
C LYS A 65 8.26 -9.83 -5.39
N LEU A 66 7.99 -8.98 -4.39
CA LEU A 66 6.81 -9.05 -3.54
C LEU A 66 6.07 -7.72 -3.52
N ASN A 67 4.74 -7.80 -3.55
CA ASN A 67 3.87 -6.70 -3.15
C ASN A 67 3.67 -6.75 -1.64
N ILE A 68 3.83 -5.63 -0.99
CA ILE A 68 3.64 -5.46 0.45
C ILE A 68 2.65 -4.33 0.66
N THR A 69 1.57 -4.61 1.38
CA THR A 69 0.54 -3.63 1.70
C THR A 69 0.46 -3.45 3.21
N PHE A 70 0.56 -2.25 3.69
CA PHE A 70 0.16 -1.91 5.06
C PHE A 70 -1.36 -1.73 5.08
N VAL A 71 -2.08 -2.71 5.62
CA VAL A 71 -3.54 -2.73 5.55
C VAL A 71 -4.15 -1.74 6.52
N LYS A 72 -3.80 -1.88 7.81
CA LYS A 72 -4.29 -1.03 8.90
C LYS A 72 -3.54 -1.24 10.19
N THR A 73 -3.64 -0.28 11.09
CA THR A 73 -3.33 -0.47 12.50
C THR A 73 -4.55 -1.07 13.20
N ILE A 74 -4.35 -2.17 13.91
CA ILE A 74 -5.42 -2.88 14.65
C ILE A 74 -5.59 -2.27 16.03
N GLU A 75 -4.45 -2.00 16.68
CA GLU A 75 -4.38 -1.54 18.06
C GLU A 75 -3.12 -0.71 18.26
N ASP A 76 -3.23 0.33 19.06
CA ASP A 76 -2.10 1.11 19.51
C ASP A 76 -2.29 1.53 20.99
N SER A 77 -1.64 0.79 21.85
CA SER A 77 -1.61 1.02 23.31
C SER A 77 -0.23 1.48 23.79
N ARG A 78 0.63 1.95 22.88
CA ARG A 78 1.96 2.47 23.23
C ARG A 78 1.84 3.60 24.24
N CYS A 79 2.81 3.66 25.15
CA CYS A 79 2.86 4.79 26.07
C CYS A 79 2.99 6.11 25.33
N PRO A 80 2.14 7.11 25.57
CA PRO A 80 2.25 8.42 24.97
C PRO A 80 3.59 9.09 25.31
N MET A 81 4.17 9.82 24.35
CA MET A 81 5.48 10.46 24.52
C MET A 81 5.53 11.48 25.67
N ASN A 82 4.39 12.08 25.98
CA ASN A 82 4.24 13.08 27.05
C ASN A 82 3.69 12.51 28.34
N ALA A 83 3.69 11.18 28.52
CA ALA A 83 3.23 10.49 29.71
C ALA A 83 4.32 9.59 30.30
N ARG A 84 4.15 9.24 31.57
CA ARG A 84 4.95 8.21 32.25
C ARG A 84 4.06 6.99 32.52
N CYS A 85 4.36 5.90 31.84
CA CYS A 85 3.59 4.66 31.96
C CYS A 85 4.38 3.60 32.73
N ILE A 86 3.66 2.71 33.40
CA ILE A 86 4.26 1.53 34.06
C ILE A 86 4.76 0.52 33.02
N THR A 87 4.08 0.44 31.87
CA THR A 87 4.45 -0.42 30.76
C THR A 87 4.59 0.39 29.48
N ALA A 88 5.49 -0.02 28.58
CA ALA A 88 5.68 0.65 27.32
C ALA A 88 4.46 0.55 26.37
N GLY A 89 3.60 -0.45 26.60
CA GLY A 89 2.51 -0.77 25.68
C GLY A 89 3.03 -1.29 24.35
N PHE A 90 2.14 -1.44 23.38
CA PHE A 90 2.51 -1.92 22.04
C PHE A 90 1.51 -1.43 20.99
N ALA A 91 1.93 -1.52 19.73
CA ALA A 91 1.02 -1.37 18.60
C ALA A 91 1.01 -2.65 17.77
N THR A 92 -0.14 -2.96 17.19
CA THR A 92 -0.37 -4.14 16.35
C THR A 92 -0.90 -3.69 14.99
N VAL A 93 -0.29 -4.21 13.94
CA VAL A 93 -0.64 -3.86 12.55
C VAL A 93 -0.95 -5.10 11.72
N GLU A 94 -1.79 -4.93 10.72
CA GLU A 94 -2.06 -5.92 9.69
C GLU A 94 -1.32 -5.53 8.42
N VAL A 95 -0.51 -6.45 7.91
CA VAL A 95 0.17 -6.33 6.63
C VAL A 95 -0.26 -7.47 5.71
N GLU A 96 -0.39 -7.18 4.43
CA GLU A 96 -0.66 -8.18 3.40
C GLU A 96 0.54 -8.29 2.48
N VAL A 97 0.95 -9.52 2.20
CA VAL A 97 2.07 -9.80 1.30
C VAL A 97 1.65 -10.77 0.22
N MET A 98 2.06 -10.49 -1.01
CA MET A 98 1.77 -11.29 -2.19
C MET A 98 3.00 -11.35 -3.09
N SER A 99 3.32 -12.53 -3.61
CA SER A 99 4.29 -12.67 -4.70
C SER A 99 3.59 -12.73 -6.06
N LEU A 100 4.36 -12.68 -7.14
CA LEU A 100 3.83 -12.81 -8.51
C LEU A 100 3.08 -14.13 -8.76
N HIS A 101 3.37 -15.16 -7.97
CA HIS A 101 2.83 -16.51 -8.13
C HIS A 101 2.05 -17.01 -6.91
N SER A 102 1.71 -16.14 -5.96
CA SER A 102 0.95 -16.53 -4.77
C SER A 102 -0.28 -15.67 -4.56
N ARG A 103 -1.25 -16.22 -3.83
CA ARG A 103 -2.37 -15.42 -3.33
C ARG A 103 -1.91 -14.48 -2.21
N PRO A 104 -2.56 -13.33 -2.03
CA PRO A 104 -2.31 -12.46 -0.89
C PRO A 104 -2.44 -13.22 0.43
N ARG A 105 -1.52 -12.98 1.35
CA ARG A 105 -1.57 -13.50 2.71
C ARG A 105 -1.43 -12.35 3.70
N LYS A 106 -2.29 -12.37 4.71
CA LYS A 106 -2.31 -11.39 5.79
C LYS A 106 -1.51 -11.88 6.98
N PHE A 107 -0.77 -10.98 7.57
CA PHE A 107 0.03 -11.19 8.76
C PHE A 107 -0.28 -10.10 9.76
N THR A 108 -0.43 -10.49 11.02
CA THR A 108 -0.54 -9.56 12.13
C THR A 108 0.79 -9.53 12.86
N ILE A 109 1.39 -8.36 12.99
CA ILE A 109 2.65 -8.13 13.68
C ILE A 109 2.51 -6.98 14.67
N SER A 110 3.35 -6.99 15.69
CA SER A 110 3.28 -6.02 16.78
C SER A 110 4.67 -5.45 17.07
N THR A 111 4.73 -4.32 17.78
CA THR A 111 6.00 -3.77 18.26
C THR A 111 6.61 -4.57 19.41
N GLN A 112 5.93 -5.60 19.93
CA GLN A 112 6.49 -6.52 20.93
C GLN A 112 7.59 -7.39 20.33
N GLU A 113 8.70 -7.59 21.03
CA GLU A 113 9.89 -8.30 20.55
C GLU A 113 9.58 -9.68 19.93
N ASN A 114 8.76 -10.48 20.56
CA ASN A 114 8.45 -11.83 20.08
C ASN A 114 7.36 -11.90 18.98
N LYS A 115 6.77 -10.76 18.63
CA LYS A 115 5.65 -10.65 17.66
C LYS A 115 5.91 -9.63 16.56
N ASN A 116 7.13 -9.13 16.49
CA ASN A 116 7.49 -8.04 15.58
C ASN A 116 7.88 -8.51 14.18
N SER A 117 7.81 -9.80 13.89
CA SER A 117 8.25 -10.31 12.61
C SER A 117 7.43 -11.51 12.13
N PHE A 118 7.45 -11.72 10.81
CA PHE A 118 6.91 -12.91 10.15
C PHE A 118 7.84 -13.37 9.03
N VAL A 119 7.64 -14.60 8.57
CA VAL A 119 8.37 -15.16 7.43
C VAL A 119 7.40 -15.43 6.29
N PHE A 120 7.75 -14.97 5.09
CA PHE A 120 7.04 -15.26 3.85
C PHE A 120 8.02 -15.64 2.75
N GLN A 121 7.84 -16.80 2.16
CA GLN A 121 8.72 -17.37 1.12
C GLN A 121 10.22 -17.36 1.51
N GLY A 122 10.53 -17.73 2.76
CA GLY A 122 11.90 -17.79 3.27
C GLY A 122 12.52 -16.44 3.62
N LYS A 123 11.79 -15.34 3.45
CA LYS A 123 12.25 -13.98 3.81
C LYS A 123 11.60 -13.53 5.11
N LYS A 124 12.40 -12.98 6.02
CA LYS A 124 11.93 -12.44 7.30
C LYS A 124 11.64 -10.95 7.15
N PHE A 125 10.45 -10.56 7.54
CA PHE A 125 9.99 -9.16 7.62
C PHE A 125 9.85 -8.78 9.08
N THR A 126 10.38 -7.62 9.45
CA THR A 126 10.37 -7.15 10.84
C THR A 126 9.78 -5.75 10.90
N LEU A 127 8.85 -5.55 11.82
CA LEU A 127 8.35 -4.22 12.16
C LEU A 127 9.36 -3.56 13.10
N THR A 128 9.98 -2.49 12.64
CA THR A 128 10.98 -1.75 13.43
C THR A 128 10.33 -0.64 14.22
N ASN A 129 9.42 0.10 13.60
CA ASN A 129 8.74 1.21 14.26
C ASN A 129 7.39 1.52 13.62
N ILE A 130 6.55 2.28 14.33
CA ILE A 130 5.26 2.73 13.83
C ILE A 130 5.08 4.22 14.17
N TYR A 131 4.56 4.99 13.23
CA TYR A 131 4.33 6.41 13.34
C TYR A 131 2.89 6.74 12.93
N PRO A 132 2.32 7.84 13.46
CA PRO A 132 2.89 8.78 14.43
C PRO A 132 3.05 8.17 15.83
N SER A 133 3.82 8.85 16.66
CA SER A 133 3.89 8.50 18.09
C SER A 133 2.63 8.99 18.80
N ASN A 134 2.19 8.24 19.79
CA ASN A 134 1.02 8.61 20.58
C ASN A 134 1.30 9.83 21.47
N SER A 135 0.27 10.60 21.73
CA SER A 135 0.27 11.65 22.75
C SER A 135 -1.00 11.54 23.61
N THR A 136 -0.99 12.14 24.80
CA THR A 136 -2.18 12.13 25.67
C THR A 136 -3.36 12.90 25.09
N ASP A 137 -3.09 13.78 24.13
CA ASP A 137 -4.08 14.66 23.50
C ASP A 137 -4.69 14.04 22.23
N ILE A 138 -4.17 12.89 21.78
CA ILE A 138 -4.57 12.23 20.53
C ILE A 138 -4.84 10.77 20.83
N SER A 139 -6.08 10.34 20.65
CA SER A 139 -6.47 8.95 20.84
C SER A 139 -6.08 8.06 19.64
N PHE A 140 -6.09 6.73 19.87
CA PHE A 140 -5.93 5.78 18.77
C PHE A 140 -6.99 5.96 17.66
N GLU A 141 -8.23 6.26 18.04
CA GLU A 141 -9.31 6.48 17.07
C GLU A 141 -9.05 7.72 16.20
N ASP A 142 -8.41 8.76 16.73
CA ASP A 142 -8.03 9.96 15.97
C ASP A 142 -6.89 9.69 14.99
N LEU A 143 -6.03 8.72 15.28
CA LEU A 143 -4.90 8.32 14.45
C LEU A 143 -5.25 7.25 13.42
N LYS A 144 -6.38 6.60 13.56
CA LYS A 144 -6.81 5.51 12.67
C LYS A 144 -6.88 5.98 11.21
N GLY A 145 -6.20 5.27 10.34
CA GLY A 145 -6.06 5.64 8.92
C GLY A 145 -4.97 6.68 8.63
N LYS A 146 -4.20 7.09 9.64
CA LYS A 146 -3.14 8.10 9.52
C LYS A 146 -1.74 7.56 9.86
N TYR A 147 -1.62 6.28 10.08
CA TYR A 147 -0.34 5.60 10.34
C TYR A 147 0.49 5.38 9.08
#